data_3e4baa6d7b1eb63f176a702e526f1920
#
_entry.id   3e4baa6d7b1eb63f176a702e526f1920
#
_cell.length_a   1.000
_cell.length_b   1.000
_cell.length_c   1.000
_cell.angle_alpha   90.00
_cell.angle_beta   90.00
_cell.angle_gamma   90.00
#
_symmetry.space_group_name_H-M   'P 1'
#
loop_
_entity.id
_entity.type
_entity.pdbx_description
1 polymer ?
#
loop_
_entity_poly.entity_id
_entity_poly.type
_entity_poly.pdbx_seq_one_letter_code
_entity_poly.pdbx_strand_id
1 'polypeptide(L)'
;MQIEANNYLVAVLGAGTMGEGIAQTVASSGHPVMLYDVSQQQLQIAIENIAKRLERSVKKEKITTEKRDQILENISPQKTLGELAKAKLVIEAIIEDLTIKQTVLCEVESLVAEDVILATNTSSFDLNKMGNVLKRPQHLVGMHFFNPAPVMALVEIVSSKHTAPLVADTVFKLSEQWGKSPVHVRSSPGFIVNRVARPFYGEALEIIKENGIYAADCDAIMRDCGGFRMGPFELMDLIGLDVNYAVSSQIWESYHRHPRFEPSVLQKELVDSGQLGRKSGKGFFEYGENEVNSSAKNAKPTPAPDSVILEGQGKLPKSLQKLLKGGSVPVQNNSGDGNIRFSEGTIVVPSNGKSSTERSSEIGQSVISIDLCLDFEYSSRVVLAPAQECPDKDLQQAVGLFQSLGKKVSVIKDIPGMVVTRTVAMLANESSLLVEEEVADVAGVDLAMRKGVNYPLGPLEWAEQWGWHSVVESLENLAQINAERYKTSEWLRTRANIS
;
A
#
# COMPACT_ATOMS: atom_id res chain seq x y z
N MET A 1 -12.73 26.81 -17.02
CA MET A 1 -12.36 26.54 -18.40
C MET A 1 -12.71 25.09 -18.68
N GLN A 2 -13.64 24.79 -19.61
CA GLN A 2 -13.84 23.41 -20.05
C GLN A 2 -12.63 23.04 -20.90
N ILE A 3 -11.89 22.00 -20.47
CA ILE A 3 -10.76 21.47 -21.25
C ILE A 3 -11.39 20.56 -22.30
N GLU A 4 -11.45 21.04 -23.55
CA GLU A 4 -11.89 20.20 -24.67
C GLU A 4 -10.83 19.11 -24.90
N ALA A 5 -11.23 17.86 -24.73
CA ALA A 5 -10.35 16.70 -24.79
C ALA A 5 -9.51 16.64 -26.09
N ASN A 6 -10.08 17.00 -27.22
CA ASN A 6 -9.45 16.84 -28.53
C ASN A 6 -8.35 17.87 -28.88
N ASN A 7 -8.11 18.89 -28.06
CA ASN A 7 -7.20 19.99 -28.37
C ASN A 7 -6.06 20.19 -27.35
N TYR A 8 -5.94 19.33 -26.34
CA TYR A 8 -4.88 19.47 -25.33
C TYR A 8 -3.65 18.67 -25.73
N LEU A 9 -2.71 19.34 -26.40
CA LEU A 9 -1.45 18.71 -26.81
C LEU A 9 -0.53 18.51 -25.62
N VAL A 10 -0.19 17.25 -25.36
CA VAL A 10 0.67 16.84 -24.24
C VAL A 10 2.04 16.42 -24.77
N ALA A 11 3.10 16.90 -24.17
CA ALA A 11 4.45 16.39 -24.41
C ALA A 11 4.88 15.49 -23.24
N VAL A 12 5.55 14.38 -23.56
CA VAL A 12 6.18 13.49 -22.59
C VAL A 12 7.67 13.44 -22.84
N LEU A 13 8.46 13.80 -21.82
CA LEU A 13 9.92 13.78 -21.83
C LEU A 13 10.43 12.51 -21.17
N GLY A 14 11.23 11.75 -21.92
CA GLY A 14 11.69 10.42 -21.52
C GLY A 14 10.80 9.32 -22.09
N ALA A 15 11.42 8.38 -22.81
CA ALA A 15 10.76 7.24 -23.43
C ALA A 15 11.09 5.92 -22.70
N GLY A 16 11.46 5.99 -21.42
CA GLY A 16 11.61 4.83 -20.55
C GLY A 16 10.25 4.23 -20.15
N THR A 17 10.26 3.23 -19.28
CA THR A 17 9.06 2.48 -18.84
C THR A 17 7.91 3.38 -18.41
N MET A 18 8.18 4.44 -17.65
CA MET A 18 7.12 5.37 -17.20
C MET A 18 6.65 6.27 -18.34
N GLY A 19 7.58 6.89 -19.09
CA GLY A 19 7.22 7.80 -20.17
C GLY A 19 6.43 7.14 -21.30
N GLU A 20 6.83 5.94 -21.76
CA GLU A 20 6.06 5.18 -22.75
C GLU A 20 4.65 4.81 -22.24
N GLY A 21 4.53 4.49 -20.93
CA GLY A 21 3.24 4.20 -20.30
C GLY A 21 2.34 5.42 -20.16
N ILE A 22 2.91 6.58 -19.80
CA ILE A 22 2.19 7.85 -19.70
C ILE A 22 1.73 8.28 -21.10
N ALA A 23 2.61 8.24 -22.10
CA ALA A 23 2.26 8.57 -23.49
C ALA A 23 1.11 7.69 -24.01
N GLN A 24 1.17 6.38 -23.77
CA GLN A 24 0.08 5.46 -24.10
C GLN A 24 -1.23 5.85 -23.38
N THR A 25 -1.18 6.18 -22.09
CA THR A 25 -2.35 6.56 -21.30
C THR A 25 -3.05 7.78 -21.90
N VAL A 26 -2.28 8.84 -22.15
CA VAL A 26 -2.77 10.09 -22.72
C VAL A 26 -3.34 9.88 -24.14
N ALA A 27 -2.61 9.16 -25.00
CA ALA A 27 -3.05 8.85 -26.37
C ALA A 27 -4.32 7.99 -26.40
N SER A 28 -4.47 7.04 -25.46
CA SER A 28 -5.67 6.18 -25.35
C SER A 28 -6.94 6.97 -25.01
N SER A 29 -6.78 8.13 -24.39
CA SER A 29 -7.87 9.05 -24.02
C SER A 29 -8.21 10.03 -25.15
N GLY A 30 -7.55 9.93 -26.30
CA GLY A 30 -7.82 10.73 -27.48
C GLY A 30 -7.02 12.04 -27.58
N HIS A 31 -6.08 12.30 -26.66
CA HIS A 31 -5.20 13.45 -26.73
C HIS A 31 -4.00 13.21 -27.64
N PRO A 32 -3.57 14.19 -28.45
CA PRO A 32 -2.32 14.12 -29.19
C PRO A 32 -1.12 14.20 -28.22
N VAL A 33 -0.12 13.34 -28.44
CA VAL A 33 1.06 13.22 -27.60
C VAL A 33 2.33 13.39 -28.42
N MET A 34 3.20 14.26 -27.96
CA MET A 34 4.57 14.40 -28.44
C MET A 34 5.47 13.62 -27.48
N LEU A 35 6.13 12.56 -27.97
CA LEU A 35 7.05 11.77 -27.16
C LEU A 35 8.49 12.09 -27.57
N TYR A 36 9.32 12.48 -26.61
CA TYR A 36 10.73 12.84 -26.84
C TYR A 36 11.64 12.07 -25.89
N ASP A 37 12.78 11.64 -26.45
CA ASP A 37 13.91 11.12 -25.66
C ASP A 37 15.22 11.56 -26.31
N VAL A 38 16.28 11.77 -25.54
CA VAL A 38 17.61 12.08 -26.04
C VAL A 38 18.18 10.93 -26.90
N SER A 39 17.75 9.70 -26.64
CA SER A 39 18.07 8.50 -27.40
C SER A 39 16.97 8.20 -28.42
N GLN A 40 17.23 8.42 -29.68
CA GLN A 40 16.31 8.07 -30.77
C GLN A 40 16.03 6.54 -30.80
N GLN A 41 17.00 5.73 -30.40
CA GLN A 41 16.82 4.28 -30.29
C GLN A 41 15.80 3.93 -29.16
N GLN A 42 15.92 4.58 -27.99
CA GLN A 42 14.97 4.38 -26.90
C GLN A 42 13.56 4.83 -27.29
N LEU A 43 13.44 5.94 -28.02
CA LEU A 43 12.17 6.43 -28.55
C LEU A 43 11.50 5.40 -29.47
N GLN A 44 12.27 4.81 -30.39
CA GLN A 44 11.78 3.75 -31.28
C GLN A 44 11.33 2.51 -30.52
N ILE A 45 12.11 2.06 -29.53
CA ILE A 45 11.78 0.93 -28.66
C ILE A 45 10.45 1.20 -27.91
N ALA A 46 10.27 2.41 -27.40
CA ALA A 46 9.03 2.80 -26.70
C ALA A 46 7.79 2.68 -27.60
N ILE A 47 7.86 3.18 -28.82
CA ILE A 47 6.75 3.06 -29.80
C ILE A 47 6.43 1.60 -30.10
N GLU A 48 7.46 0.76 -30.31
CA GLU A 48 7.27 -0.67 -30.54
C GLU A 48 6.65 -1.38 -29.32
N ASN A 49 7.06 -1.02 -28.11
CA ASN A 49 6.51 -1.56 -26.88
C ASN A 49 5.03 -1.18 -26.72
N ILE A 50 4.69 0.08 -27.00
CA ILE A 50 3.29 0.55 -26.99
C ILE A 50 2.48 -0.26 -27.99
N ALA A 51 2.95 -0.38 -29.25
CA ALA A 51 2.28 -1.14 -30.29
C ALA A 51 2.06 -2.62 -29.89
N LYS A 52 3.09 -3.27 -29.33
CA LYS A 52 2.99 -4.65 -28.83
C LYS A 52 1.97 -4.80 -27.69
N ARG A 53 1.88 -3.83 -26.74
CA ARG A 53 0.88 -3.85 -25.66
C ARG A 53 -0.53 -3.67 -26.21
N LEU A 54 -0.74 -2.75 -27.14
CA LEU A 54 -2.03 -2.51 -27.75
C LEU A 54 -2.46 -3.73 -28.60
N GLU A 55 -1.57 -4.35 -29.36
CA GLU A 55 -1.84 -5.58 -30.11
C GLU A 55 -2.29 -6.74 -29.20
N ARG A 56 -1.65 -6.90 -28.01
CA ARG A 56 -2.10 -7.86 -27.00
C ARG A 56 -3.51 -7.53 -26.47
N SER A 57 -3.87 -6.25 -26.41
CA SER A 57 -5.20 -5.82 -25.99
C SER A 57 -6.26 -6.11 -27.05
N VAL A 58 -5.92 -5.97 -28.34
CA VAL A 58 -6.78 -6.42 -29.46
C VAL A 58 -6.99 -7.93 -29.43
N LYS A 59 -5.90 -8.71 -29.31
CA LYS A 59 -5.98 -10.18 -29.20
C LYS A 59 -6.82 -10.68 -28.01
N LYS A 60 -6.92 -9.87 -26.95
CA LYS A 60 -7.77 -10.14 -25.78
C LYS A 60 -9.16 -9.49 -25.88
N GLU A 61 -9.51 -8.97 -27.05
CA GLU A 61 -10.80 -8.31 -27.33
C GLU A 61 -11.15 -7.15 -26.36
N LYS A 62 -10.12 -6.50 -25.79
CA LYS A 62 -10.31 -5.35 -24.90
C LYS A 62 -10.47 -4.04 -25.67
N ILE A 63 -9.91 -3.94 -26.87
CA ILE A 63 -10.03 -2.83 -27.79
C ILE A 63 -10.13 -3.36 -29.23
N THR A 64 -10.69 -2.57 -30.16
CA THR A 64 -10.73 -2.91 -31.58
C THR A 64 -9.39 -2.56 -32.27
N THR A 65 -9.19 -3.07 -33.49
CA THR A 65 -8.02 -2.72 -34.33
C THR A 65 -8.01 -1.23 -34.65
N GLU A 66 -9.18 -0.67 -34.99
CA GLU A 66 -9.33 0.77 -35.30
C GLU A 66 -8.95 1.64 -34.10
N LYS A 67 -9.33 1.22 -32.88
CA LYS A 67 -8.94 1.94 -31.65
C LYS A 67 -7.45 1.87 -31.40
N ARG A 68 -6.80 0.71 -31.64
CA ARG A 68 -5.33 0.57 -31.59
C ARG A 68 -4.67 1.57 -32.53
N ASP A 69 -5.11 1.63 -33.77
CA ASP A 69 -4.52 2.48 -34.82
C ASP A 69 -4.67 3.97 -34.46
N GLN A 70 -5.86 4.37 -34.00
CA GLN A 70 -6.10 5.74 -33.51
C GLN A 70 -5.17 6.11 -32.34
N ILE A 71 -4.92 5.19 -31.39
CA ILE A 71 -4.02 5.44 -30.27
C ILE A 71 -2.59 5.65 -30.78
N LEU A 72 -2.13 4.83 -31.72
CA LEU A 72 -0.78 4.95 -32.30
C LEU A 72 -0.63 6.23 -33.12
N GLU A 73 -1.63 6.63 -33.89
CA GLU A 73 -1.66 7.90 -34.64
C GLU A 73 -1.61 9.13 -33.73
N ASN A 74 -2.14 9.04 -32.51
CA ASN A 74 -2.06 10.12 -31.53
C ASN A 74 -0.66 10.31 -30.96
N ILE A 75 0.30 9.38 -31.17
CA ILE A 75 1.65 9.47 -30.61
C ILE A 75 2.63 9.91 -31.71
N SER A 76 3.19 11.10 -31.55
CA SER A 76 4.16 11.67 -32.46
C SER A 76 5.56 11.70 -31.85
N PRO A 77 6.52 10.87 -32.33
CA PRO A 77 7.89 10.94 -31.86
C PRO A 77 8.57 12.23 -32.30
N GLN A 78 9.28 12.88 -31.39
CA GLN A 78 9.96 14.15 -31.62
C GLN A 78 11.48 13.95 -31.66
N LYS A 79 12.18 14.72 -32.53
CA LYS A 79 13.63 14.61 -32.69
C LYS A 79 14.40 15.62 -31.83
N THR A 80 13.79 16.74 -31.54
CA THR A 80 14.42 17.83 -30.79
C THR A 80 13.50 18.33 -29.67
N LEU A 81 14.09 18.83 -28.61
CA LEU A 81 13.35 19.42 -27.48
C LEU A 81 12.55 20.67 -27.92
N GLY A 82 13.05 21.42 -28.89
CA GLY A 82 12.38 22.61 -29.44
C GLY A 82 11.02 22.33 -30.10
N GLU A 83 10.78 21.11 -30.59
CA GLU A 83 9.52 20.71 -31.20
C GLU A 83 8.38 20.70 -30.16
N LEU A 84 8.72 20.58 -28.88
CA LEU A 84 7.76 20.57 -27.76
C LEU A 84 7.16 21.94 -27.42
N ALA A 85 7.66 23.02 -28.04
CA ALA A 85 7.19 24.40 -27.81
C ALA A 85 5.69 24.61 -28.02
N LYS A 86 5.01 23.69 -28.76
CA LYS A 86 3.57 23.74 -29.03
C LYS A 86 2.72 23.08 -27.94
N ALA A 87 3.35 22.34 -27.01
CA ALA A 87 2.63 21.63 -25.95
C ALA A 87 1.92 22.60 -25.01
N LYS A 88 0.83 22.16 -24.42
CA LYS A 88 0.12 22.85 -23.33
C LYS A 88 0.42 22.26 -21.95
N LEU A 89 0.86 21.02 -21.93
CA LEU A 89 1.34 20.29 -20.74
C LEU A 89 2.59 19.51 -21.16
N VAL A 90 3.66 19.65 -20.40
CA VAL A 90 4.87 18.86 -20.55
C VAL A 90 5.05 17.99 -19.31
N ILE A 91 5.05 16.66 -19.48
CA ILE A 91 5.25 15.69 -18.40
C ILE A 91 6.66 15.11 -18.48
N GLU A 92 7.48 15.41 -17.50
CA GLU A 92 8.84 14.90 -17.38
C GLU A 92 8.83 13.52 -16.71
N ALA A 93 9.43 12.51 -17.35
CA ALA A 93 9.59 11.14 -16.88
C ALA A 93 10.98 10.58 -17.25
N ILE A 94 12.03 11.41 -17.06
CA ILE A 94 13.42 11.06 -17.30
C ILE A 94 14.07 10.39 -16.08
N ILE A 95 15.38 10.13 -16.15
CA ILE A 95 16.17 9.55 -15.05
C ILE A 95 15.97 10.32 -13.73
N GLU A 96 15.95 9.58 -12.61
CA GLU A 96 15.72 10.14 -11.27
C GLU A 96 17.01 10.75 -10.71
N ASP A 97 17.39 11.90 -11.27
CA ASP A 97 18.50 12.76 -10.85
C ASP A 97 18.03 14.20 -10.78
N LEU A 98 18.14 14.83 -9.60
CA LEU A 98 17.62 16.17 -9.36
C LEU A 98 18.25 17.22 -10.28
N THR A 99 19.56 17.17 -10.47
CA THR A 99 20.31 18.15 -11.28
C THR A 99 19.92 18.05 -12.75
N ILE A 100 19.79 16.81 -13.26
CA ILE A 100 19.38 16.58 -14.65
C ILE A 100 17.93 17.05 -14.84
N LYS A 101 17.02 16.70 -13.93
CA LYS A 101 15.61 17.15 -14.00
C LYS A 101 15.50 18.68 -13.98
N GLN A 102 16.21 19.34 -13.07
CA GLN A 102 16.23 20.81 -12.98
C GLN A 102 16.75 21.45 -14.27
N THR A 103 17.84 20.93 -14.83
CA THR A 103 18.43 21.42 -16.08
C THR A 103 17.43 21.30 -17.23
N VAL A 104 16.82 20.12 -17.41
CA VAL A 104 15.85 19.85 -18.47
C VAL A 104 14.58 20.70 -18.29
N LEU A 105 14.07 20.84 -17.07
CA LEU A 105 12.89 21.68 -16.80
C LEU A 105 13.14 23.16 -17.10
N CYS A 106 14.34 23.70 -16.77
CA CYS A 106 14.72 25.07 -17.13
C CYS A 106 14.83 25.27 -18.64
N GLU A 107 15.40 24.29 -19.37
CA GLU A 107 15.48 24.34 -20.82
C GLU A 107 14.09 24.34 -21.46
N VAL A 108 13.23 23.41 -21.04
CA VAL A 108 11.83 23.33 -21.50
C VAL A 108 11.07 24.63 -21.21
N GLU A 109 11.20 25.16 -19.98
CA GLU A 109 10.56 26.42 -19.60
C GLU A 109 10.93 27.57 -20.55
N SER A 110 12.16 27.58 -21.06
CA SER A 110 12.64 28.62 -22.01
C SER A 110 12.05 28.46 -23.41
N LEU A 111 11.61 27.26 -23.77
CA LEU A 111 11.12 26.92 -25.13
C LEU A 111 9.60 27.03 -25.26
N VAL A 112 8.87 26.81 -24.15
CA VAL A 112 7.41 26.77 -24.18
C VAL A 112 6.77 28.13 -23.85
N ALA A 113 5.51 28.32 -24.24
CA ALA A 113 4.74 29.52 -23.90
C ALA A 113 4.58 29.69 -22.37
N GLU A 114 4.30 30.92 -21.93
CA GLU A 114 4.26 31.25 -20.50
C GLU A 114 3.13 30.56 -19.72
N ASP A 115 2.07 30.15 -20.40
CA ASP A 115 0.90 29.49 -19.83
C ASP A 115 1.00 27.97 -19.77
N VAL A 116 2.12 27.38 -20.26
CA VAL A 116 2.33 25.93 -20.30
C VAL A 116 2.57 25.38 -18.90
N ILE A 117 1.89 24.27 -18.60
CA ILE A 117 2.08 23.53 -17.35
C ILE A 117 3.30 22.60 -17.50
N LEU A 118 4.20 22.64 -16.53
CA LEU A 118 5.31 21.71 -16.38
C LEU A 118 4.96 20.68 -15.31
N ALA A 119 4.94 19.42 -15.67
CA ALA A 119 4.69 18.33 -14.74
C ALA A 119 5.91 17.43 -14.61
N THR A 120 6.14 16.86 -13.43
CA THR A 120 7.17 15.86 -13.19
C THR A 120 6.57 14.59 -12.64
N ASN A 121 7.05 13.43 -13.13
CA ASN A 121 6.67 12.12 -12.61
C ASN A 121 7.61 11.61 -11.52
N THR A 122 8.43 12.49 -10.93
CA THR A 122 9.30 12.09 -9.82
C THR A 122 8.50 11.39 -8.70
N SER A 123 9.10 10.37 -8.10
CA SER A 123 8.55 9.67 -6.92
C SER A 123 9.21 10.09 -5.61
N SER A 124 10.29 10.86 -5.67
CA SER A 124 11.23 10.99 -4.56
C SER A 124 11.66 12.42 -4.25
N PHE A 125 11.68 13.31 -5.24
CA PHE A 125 12.19 14.67 -5.03
C PHE A 125 11.12 15.63 -4.49
N ASP A 126 11.57 16.53 -3.62
CA ASP A 126 10.77 17.65 -3.16
C ASP A 126 10.54 18.65 -4.29
N LEU A 127 9.27 18.86 -4.67
CA LEU A 127 8.89 19.79 -5.72
C LEU A 127 9.28 21.25 -5.39
N ASN A 128 9.40 21.61 -4.12
CA ASN A 128 9.91 22.93 -3.74
C ASN A 128 11.35 23.12 -4.22
N LYS A 129 12.20 22.09 -4.02
CA LYS A 129 13.59 22.13 -4.51
C LYS A 129 13.67 22.13 -6.03
N MET A 130 12.79 21.34 -6.69
CA MET A 130 12.74 21.31 -8.16
C MET A 130 12.31 22.65 -8.74
N GLY A 131 11.31 23.30 -8.14
CA GLY A 131 10.78 24.59 -8.61
C GLY A 131 11.71 25.79 -8.36
N ASN A 132 12.63 25.71 -7.40
CA ASN A 132 13.48 26.85 -7.04
C ASN A 132 14.37 27.39 -8.17
N VAL A 133 14.64 26.59 -9.19
CA VAL A 133 15.47 26.98 -10.35
C VAL A 133 14.65 27.55 -11.52
N LEU A 134 13.33 27.41 -11.49
CA LEU A 134 12.42 27.86 -12.54
C LEU A 134 12.10 29.36 -12.37
N LYS A 135 11.84 30.01 -13.49
CA LYS A 135 11.33 31.39 -13.52
C LYS A 135 9.85 31.46 -13.16
N ARG A 136 9.10 30.38 -13.45
CA ARG A 136 7.65 30.25 -13.25
C ARG A 136 7.31 29.02 -12.39
N PRO A 137 7.82 28.94 -11.15
CA PRO A 137 7.59 27.76 -10.29
C PRO A 137 6.10 27.49 -9.99
N GLN A 138 5.22 28.51 -10.17
CA GLN A 138 3.79 28.35 -10.04
C GLN A 138 3.15 27.45 -11.10
N HIS A 139 3.83 27.19 -12.21
CA HIS A 139 3.41 26.29 -13.28
C HIS A 139 3.97 24.87 -13.13
N LEU A 140 4.81 24.62 -12.11
CA LEU A 140 5.31 23.27 -11.80
C LEU A 140 4.32 22.51 -10.92
N VAL A 141 4.03 21.27 -11.29
CA VAL A 141 3.20 20.32 -10.53
C VAL A 141 3.77 18.89 -10.63
N GLY A 142 3.60 18.07 -9.62
CA GLY A 142 3.86 16.64 -9.72
C GLY A 142 2.66 15.91 -10.31
N MET A 143 2.92 15.01 -11.24
CA MET A 143 1.96 14.00 -11.73
C MET A 143 2.59 12.63 -11.55
N HIS A 144 2.50 12.09 -10.35
CA HIS A 144 3.13 10.83 -10.01
C HIS A 144 2.25 9.66 -10.42
N PHE A 145 2.61 9.02 -11.52
CA PHE A 145 1.97 7.80 -12.03
C PHE A 145 2.62 6.56 -11.43
N PHE A 146 1.86 5.48 -11.36
CA PHE A 146 2.32 4.18 -10.86
C PHE A 146 2.54 3.19 -12.00
N ASN A 147 3.59 2.38 -11.88
CA ASN A 147 3.95 1.38 -12.90
C ASN A 147 3.06 0.12 -12.79
N PRO A 148 2.48 -0.36 -13.90
CA PRO A 148 2.45 0.20 -15.27
C PRO A 148 1.41 1.33 -15.42
N ALA A 149 1.82 2.48 -15.92
CA ALA A 149 0.96 3.67 -16.00
C ALA A 149 -0.38 3.44 -16.76
N PRO A 150 -0.46 2.64 -17.84
CA PRO A 150 -1.74 2.35 -18.49
C PRO A 150 -2.72 1.52 -17.65
N VAL A 151 -2.22 0.77 -16.64
CA VAL A 151 -3.01 -0.17 -15.84
C VAL A 151 -3.41 0.41 -14.49
N MET A 152 -2.47 1.09 -13.84
CA MET A 152 -2.68 1.65 -12.51
C MET A 152 -3.62 2.86 -12.56
N ALA A 153 -4.64 2.84 -11.72
CA ALA A 153 -5.66 3.88 -11.75
C ALA A 153 -5.21 5.18 -11.08
N LEU A 154 -4.36 5.10 -10.06
CA LEU A 154 -3.96 6.25 -9.25
C LEU A 154 -3.01 7.20 -10.00
N VAL A 155 -3.21 8.50 -9.79
CA VAL A 155 -2.22 9.56 -10.06
C VAL A 155 -2.21 10.51 -8.86
N GLU A 156 -1.06 10.68 -8.23
CA GLU A 156 -0.89 11.69 -7.19
C GLU A 156 -0.57 13.04 -7.85
N ILE A 157 -1.41 14.03 -7.65
CA ILE A 157 -1.23 15.41 -8.11
C ILE A 157 -0.55 16.18 -6.99
N VAL A 158 0.75 16.36 -7.12
CA VAL A 158 1.61 16.88 -6.06
C VAL A 158 1.85 18.38 -6.24
N SER A 159 1.45 19.16 -5.24
CA SER A 159 1.64 20.62 -5.23
C SER A 159 2.81 21.02 -4.34
N SER A 160 3.71 21.85 -4.86
CA SER A 160 4.68 22.59 -4.04
C SER A 160 4.01 23.81 -3.39
N LYS A 161 4.73 24.51 -2.50
CA LYS A 161 4.27 25.81 -1.96
C LYS A 161 4.06 26.89 -3.01
N HIS A 162 4.61 26.71 -4.21
CA HIS A 162 4.53 27.66 -5.32
C HIS A 162 3.47 27.29 -6.36
N THR A 163 3.10 26.00 -6.46
CA THR A 163 2.15 25.52 -7.46
C THR A 163 0.84 26.28 -7.38
N ALA A 164 0.42 26.91 -8.49
CA ALA A 164 -0.85 27.61 -8.53
C ALA A 164 -2.03 26.60 -8.42
N PRO A 165 -3.07 26.88 -7.64
CA PRO A 165 -4.22 25.97 -7.52
C PRO A 165 -4.84 25.59 -8.86
N LEU A 166 -4.98 26.56 -9.79
CA LEU A 166 -5.50 26.31 -11.13
C LEU A 166 -4.65 25.30 -11.91
N VAL A 167 -3.33 25.26 -11.72
CA VAL A 167 -2.44 24.30 -12.37
C VAL A 167 -2.71 22.90 -11.84
N ALA A 168 -2.77 22.72 -10.51
CA ALA A 168 -3.11 21.45 -9.90
C ALA A 168 -4.49 20.95 -10.32
N ASP A 169 -5.52 21.82 -10.28
CA ASP A 169 -6.88 21.49 -10.69
C ASP A 169 -6.98 21.13 -12.18
N THR A 170 -6.17 21.76 -13.03
CA THR A 170 -6.14 21.47 -14.47
C THR A 170 -5.64 20.04 -14.71
N VAL A 171 -4.48 19.66 -14.14
CA VAL A 171 -3.93 18.32 -14.34
C VAL A 171 -4.75 17.25 -13.60
N PHE A 172 -5.43 17.61 -12.51
CA PHE A 172 -6.38 16.74 -11.84
C PHE A 172 -7.53 16.36 -12.79
N LYS A 173 -8.20 17.35 -13.39
CA LYS A 173 -9.28 17.13 -14.36
C LYS A 173 -8.81 16.37 -15.61
N LEU A 174 -7.62 16.67 -16.12
CA LEU A 174 -7.03 15.91 -17.22
C LEU A 174 -6.82 14.44 -16.83
N SER A 175 -6.32 14.18 -15.64
CA SER A 175 -6.14 12.81 -15.15
C SER A 175 -7.46 12.05 -15.06
N GLU A 176 -8.55 12.70 -14.61
CA GLU A 176 -9.89 12.10 -14.63
C GLU A 176 -10.37 11.78 -16.07
N GLN A 177 -10.14 12.69 -17.02
CA GLN A 177 -10.45 12.46 -18.43
C GLN A 177 -9.64 11.29 -19.03
N TRP A 178 -8.43 11.05 -18.52
CA TRP A 178 -7.61 9.89 -18.89
C TRP A 178 -8.01 8.59 -18.20
N GLY A 179 -9.16 8.60 -17.50
CA GLY A 179 -9.69 7.42 -16.79
C GLY A 179 -8.89 7.08 -15.53
N LYS A 180 -8.15 8.04 -14.98
CA LYS A 180 -7.40 7.89 -13.72
C LYS A 180 -8.24 8.32 -12.51
N SER A 181 -7.77 7.96 -11.34
CA SER A 181 -8.28 8.39 -10.05
C SER A 181 -7.24 9.31 -9.41
N PRO A 182 -7.26 10.61 -9.72
CA PRO A 182 -6.28 11.55 -9.15
C PRO A 182 -6.59 11.87 -7.70
N VAL A 183 -5.54 12.19 -6.93
CA VAL A 183 -5.62 12.69 -5.56
C VAL A 183 -4.72 13.90 -5.41
N HIS A 184 -5.17 14.93 -4.70
CA HIS A 184 -4.34 16.08 -4.35
C HIS A 184 -3.38 15.72 -3.22
N VAL A 185 -2.13 16.11 -3.36
CA VAL A 185 -1.06 15.83 -2.40
C VAL A 185 -0.18 17.06 -2.24
N ARG A 186 0.13 17.48 -1.03
CA ARG A 186 1.18 18.45 -0.78
C ARG A 186 2.55 17.75 -0.86
N SER A 187 3.53 18.40 -1.49
CA SER A 187 4.89 17.84 -1.61
C SER A 187 5.48 17.50 -0.23
N SER A 188 5.68 16.23 0.00
CA SER A 188 6.29 15.66 1.19
C SER A 188 7.04 14.37 0.82
N PRO A 189 8.05 13.92 1.59
CA PRO A 189 8.80 12.71 1.25
C PRO A 189 7.90 11.47 1.15
N GLY A 190 7.94 10.82 -0.02
CA GLY A 190 7.14 9.62 -0.31
C GLY A 190 5.68 9.86 -0.65
N PHE A 191 5.24 11.12 -0.69
CA PHE A 191 3.86 11.52 -0.97
C PHE A 191 2.87 10.73 -0.10
N ILE A 192 1.81 10.13 -0.68
CA ILE A 192 0.90 9.26 0.07
C ILE A 192 1.41 7.81 0.04
N VAL A 193 1.45 7.21 -1.16
CA VAL A 193 1.59 5.75 -1.28
C VAL A 193 2.93 5.24 -0.77
N ASN A 194 4.03 5.87 -1.19
CA ASN A 194 5.36 5.42 -0.77
C ASN A 194 5.59 5.58 0.73
N ARG A 195 4.96 6.56 1.38
CA ARG A 195 5.03 6.77 2.82
C ARG A 195 4.13 5.79 3.58
N VAL A 196 2.83 5.76 3.27
CA VAL A 196 1.84 4.94 3.97
C VAL A 196 2.08 3.43 3.79
N ALA A 197 2.64 3.00 2.66
CA ALA A 197 2.95 1.60 2.44
C ALA A 197 4.16 1.08 3.27
N ARG A 198 4.95 1.94 3.93
CA ARG A 198 6.13 1.48 4.69
C ARG A 198 5.79 0.53 5.84
N PRO A 199 4.77 0.79 6.67
CA PRO A 199 4.37 -0.16 7.71
C PRO A 199 3.99 -1.54 7.20
N PHE A 200 3.42 -1.68 6.00
CA PHE A 200 3.07 -2.98 5.42
C PHE A 200 4.28 -3.91 5.30
N TYR A 201 5.43 -3.36 4.91
CA TYR A 201 6.69 -4.09 4.82
C TYR A 201 7.43 -4.13 6.16
N GLY A 202 7.52 -2.97 6.81
CA GLY A 202 8.31 -2.79 8.02
C GLY A 202 7.79 -3.62 9.19
N GLU A 203 6.47 -3.70 9.41
CA GLU A 203 5.94 -4.53 10.49
C GLU A 203 6.12 -6.02 10.20
N ALA A 204 5.93 -6.46 8.95
CA ALA A 204 6.18 -7.85 8.57
C ALA A 204 7.64 -8.27 8.81
N LEU A 205 8.59 -7.41 8.46
CA LEU A 205 10.02 -7.64 8.68
C LEU A 205 10.39 -7.68 10.17
N GLU A 206 9.82 -6.82 11.00
CA GLU A 206 10.01 -6.87 12.46
C GLU A 206 9.41 -8.15 13.06
N ILE A 207 8.20 -8.56 12.63
CA ILE A 207 7.55 -9.78 13.12
C ILE A 207 8.40 -11.03 12.86
N ILE A 208 8.99 -11.17 11.66
CA ILE A 208 9.87 -12.34 11.43
C ILE A 208 11.21 -12.23 12.18
N LYS A 209 11.74 -11.03 12.36
CA LYS A 209 12.93 -10.78 13.17
C LYS A 209 12.71 -11.18 14.63
N GLU A 210 11.53 -10.94 15.18
CA GLU A 210 11.10 -11.41 16.51
C GLU A 210 10.92 -12.93 16.58
N ASN A 211 11.21 -13.67 15.50
CA ASN A 211 10.99 -15.12 15.37
C ASN A 211 9.54 -15.56 15.59
N GLY A 212 8.59 -14.66 15.31
CA GLY A 212 7.18 -14.92 15.51
C GLY A 212 6.62 -15.94 14.53
N ILE A 213 6.94 -15.77 13.24
CA ILE A 213 6.44 -16.61 12.14
C ILE A 213 7.41 -16.64 10.96
N TYR A 214 7.14 -17.50 9.98
CA TYR A 214 7.86 -17.51 8.70
C TYR A 214 7.20 -16.56 7.68
N ALA A 215 7.97 -16.14 6.67
CA ALA A 215 7.48 -15.24 5.61
C ALA A 215 6.20 -15.76 4.92
N ALA A 216 6.15 -17.06 4.62
CA ALA A 216 4.98 -17.70 4.00
C ALA A 216 3.72 -17.67 4.88
N ASP A 217 3.88 -17.83 6.19
CA ASP A 217 2.77 -17.74 7.15
C ASP A 217 2.27 -16.29 7.25
N CYS A 218 3.18 -15.31 7.31
CA CYS A 218 2.84 -13.90 7.34
C CYS A 218 2.05 -13.50 6.07
N ASP A 219 2.55 -13.87 4.90
CA ASP A 219 1.89 -13.58 3.63
C ASP A 219 0.49 -14.22 3.54
N ALA A 220 0.34 -15.46 3.99
CA ALA A 220 -0.96 -16.12 4.02
C ALA A 220 -1.93 -15.44 4.99
N ILE A 221 -1.46 -15.01 6.16
CA ILE A 221 -2.26 -14.29 7.14
C ILE A 221 -2.73 -12.96 6.57
N MET A 222 -1.83 -12.19 5.96
CA MET A 222 -2.18 -10.91 5.36
C MET A 222 -3.17 -11.06 4.20
N ARG A 223 -3.07 -12.13 3.38
CA ARG A 223 -4.06 -12.41 2.32
C ARG A 223 -5.38 -12.91 2.89
N ASP A 224 -5.33 -13.96 3.72
CA ASP A 224 -6.51 -14.73 4.11
C ASP A 224 -7.34 -14.03 5.20
N CYS A 225 -6.68 -13.30 6.13
CA CYS A 225 -7.34 -12.53 7.19
C CYS A 225 -7.43 -11.04 6.83
N GLY A 226 -6.34 -10.46 6.35
CA GLY A 226 -6.26 -9.04 6.01
C GLY A 226 -6.93 -8.68 4.68
N GLY A 227 -7.24 -9.66 3.83
CA GLY A 227 -7.87 -9.42 2.52
C GLY A 227 -6.95 -8.74 1.50
N PHE A 228 -5.64 -8.62 1.78
CA PHE A 228 -4.67 -8.07 0.84
C PHE A 228 -4.49 -9.01 -0.35
N ARG A 229 -4.29 -8.44 -1.54
CA ARG A 229 -4.10 -9.23 -2.76
C ARG A 229 -2.82 -10.06 -2.73
N MET A 230 -1.76 -9.53 -2.11
CA MET A 230 -0.47 -10.17 -1.94
C MET A 230 0.01 -9.93 -0.50
N GLY A 231 0.79 -10.86 0.03
CA GLY A 231 1.48 -10.66 1.28
C GLY A 231 2.70 -9.75 1.12
N PRO A 232 3.26 -9.21 2.22
CA PRO A 232 4.37 -8.25 2.17
C PRO A 232 5.65 -8.83 1.57
N PHE A 233 5.99 -10.07 1.84
CA PHE A 233 7.21 -10.71 1.33
C PHE A 233 7.10 -11.06 -0.15
N GLU A 234 5.96 -11.61 -0.57
CA GLU A 234 5.65 -11.87 -1.97
C GLU A 234 5.67 -10.58 -2.79
N LEU A 235 5.16 -9.48 -2.23
CA LEU A 235 5.14 -8.17 -2.89
C LEU A 235 6.54 -7.55 -2.96
N MET A 236 7.36 -7.67 -1.91
CA MET A 236 8.75 -7.23 -1.94
C MET A 236 9.56 -7.98 -3.01
N ASP A 237 9.39 -9.29 -3.12
CA ASP A 237 10.05 -10.11 -4.15
C ASP A 237 9.58 -9.77 -5.56
N LEU A 238 8.30 -9.39 -5.74
CA LEU A 238 7.75 -8.94 -7.02
C LEU A 238 8.33 -7.59 -7.47
N ILE A 239 8.41 -6.63 -6.55
CA ILE A 239 8.95 -5.28 -6.81
C ILE A 239 10.46 -5.35 -7.07
N GLY A 240 11.14 -6.22 -6.36
CA GLY A 240 12.59 -6.32 -6.23
C GLY A 240 13.04 -5.71 -4.89
N LEU A 241 13.76 -6.53 -4.12
CA LEU A 241 14.20 -6.16 -2.76
C LEU A 241 15.10 -4.94 -2.75
N ASP A 242 15.95 -4.76 -3.76
CA ASP A 242 16.81 -3.58 -3.94
C ASP A 242 15.98 -2.30 -4.13
N VAL A 243 14.94 -2.35 -4.96
CA VAL A 243 14.04 -1.20 -5.20
C VAL A 243 13.27 -0.86 -3.93
N ASN A 244 12.68 -1.87 -3.27
CA ASN A 244 11.91 -1.65 -2.04
C ASN A 244 12.81 -1.12 -0.91
N TYR A 245 14.02 -1.66 -0.76
CA TYR A 245 15.02 -1.22 0.22
C TYR A 245 15.48 0.22 -0.04
N ALA A 246 15.75 0.57 -1.30
CA ALA A 246 16.16 1.92 -1.68
C ALA A 246 15.09 2.97 -1.33
N VAL A 247 13.81 2.67 -1.63
CA VAL A 247 12.68 3.56 -1.27
C VAL A 247 12.55 3.67 0.26
N SER A 248 12.67 2.57 1.00
CA SER A 248 12.61 2.58 2.47
C SER A 248 13.73 3.43 3.07
N SER A 249 14.97 3.26 2.57
CA SER A 249 16.13 4.02 3.02
C SER A 249 16.00 5.52 2.72
N GLN A 250 15.49 5.87 1.54
CA GLN A 250 15.27 7.27 1.17
C GLN A 250 14.22 7.95 2.06
N ILE A 251 13.10 7.27 2.35
CA ILE A 251 12.07 7.78 3.27
C ILE A 251 12.65 7.93 4.67
N TRP A 252 13.37 6.93 5.17
CA TRP A 252 14.01 6.99 6.47
C TRP A 252 14.96 8.19 6.61
N GLU A 253 15.85 8.41 5.63
CA GLU A 253 16.73 9.60 5.62
C GLU A 253 15.95 10.91 5.56
N SER A 254 14.86 10.95 4.77
CA SER A 254 14.01 12.15 4.60
C SER A 254 13.23 12.50 5.88
N TYR A 255 12.94 11.51 6.72
CA TYR A 255 12.33 11.68 8.04
C TYR A 255 13.35 11.65 9.17
N HIS A 256 14.58 12.13 8.92
CA HIS A 256 15.64 12.28 9.92
C HIS A 256 15.95 11.00 10.69
N ARG A 257 15.88 9.86 9.98
CA ARG A 257 16.12 8.52 10.53
C ARG A 257 15.16 8.11 11.64
N HIS A 258 13.91 8.54 11.50
CA HIS A 258 12.89 8.18 12.48
C HIS A 258 12.71 6.65 12.55
N PRO A 259 12.69 6.02 13.75
CA PRO A 259 12.64 4.56 13.91
C PRO A 259 11.46 3.86 13.21
N ARG A 260 10.35 4.59 12.98
CA ARG A 260 9.18 4.08 12.26
C ARG A 260 9.50 3.62 10.83
N PHE A 261 10.47 4.26 10.19
CA PHE A 261 10.85 4.00 8.80
C PHE A 261 12.19 3.26 8.67
N GLU A 262 12.77 2.80 9.78
CA GLU A 262 14.08 2.16 9.77
C GLU A 262 14.10 0.95 8.83
N PRO A 263 15.01 0.93 7.82
CA PRO A 263 15.15 -0.18 6.90
C PRO A 263 15.61 -1.45 7.61
N SER A 264 15.07 -2.58 7.22
CA SER A 264 15.41 -3.88 7.82
C SER A 264 16.82 -4.33 7.44
N VAL A 265 17.61 -4.75 8.44
CA VAL A 265 18.92 -5.39 8.23
C VAL A 265 18.77 -6.69 7.44
N LEU A 266 17.74 -7.49 7.74
CA LEU A 266 17.46 -8.74 7.01
C LEU A 266 17.25 -8.48 5.50
N GLN A 267 16.48 -7.43 5.15
CA GLN A 267 16.29 -7.08 3.75
C GLN A 267 17.58 -6.61 3.10
N LYS A 268 18.40 -5.85 3.84
CA LYS A 268 19.72 -5.42 3.36
C LYS A 268 20.65 -6.59 3.05
N GLU A 269 20.71 -7.58 3.92
CA GLU A 269 21.54 -8.79 3.73
C GLU A 269 21.14 -9.56 2.46
N LEU A 270 19.83 -9.66 2.17
CA LEU A 270 19.35 -10.26 0.91
C LEU A 270 19.79 -9.44 -0.30
N VAL A 271 19.67 -8.13 -0.24
CA VAL A 271 20.10 -7.23 -1.33
C VAL A 271 21.61 -7.35 -1.56
N ASP A 272 22.43 -7.27 -0.50
CA ASP A 272 23.88 -7.34 -0.58
C ASP A 272 24.35 -8.70 -1.14
N SER A 273 23.58 -9.77 -0.92
CA SER A 273 23.88 -11.11 -1.45
C SER A 273 23.31 -11.35 -2.87
N GLY A 274 22.70 -10.32 -3.50
CA GLY A 274 22.13 -10.43 -4.85
C GLY A 274 20.82 -11.21 -4.92
N GLN A 275 20.19 -11.51 -3.78
CA GLN A 275 18.88 -12.15 -3.71
C GLN A 275 17.78 -11.09 -3.79
N LEU A 276 17.42 -10.71 -5.02
CA LEU A 276 16.60 -9.54 -5.31
C LEU A 276 15.11 -9.87 -5.58
N GLY A 277 14.68 -11.08 -5.25
CA GLY A 277 13.33 -11.54 -5.51
C GLY A 277 13.20 -12.21 -6.89
N ARG A 278 12.00 -12.09 -7.50
CA ARG A 278 11.67 -12.77 -8.77
C ARG A 278 12.67 -12.50 -9.89
N LYS A 279 13.19 -11.30 -9.98
CA LYS A 279 14.13 -10.91 -11.05
C LYS A 279 15.51 -11.61 -10.98
N SER A 280 15.89 -12.07 -9.80
CA SER A 280 17.14 -12.84 -9.59
C SER A 280 16.87 -14.33 -9.35
N GLY A 281 15.60 -14.78 -9.39
CA GLY A 281 15.21 -16.15 -9.11
C GLY A 281 15.16 -16.51 -7.61
N LYS A 282 15.56 -15.60 -6.73
CA LYS A 282 15.54 -15.79 -5.27
C LYS A 282 15.41 -14.47 -4.52
N GLY A 283 14.65 -14.48 -3.43
CA GLY A 283 14.47 -13.42 -2.47
C GLY A 283 14.06 -14.03 -1.13
N PHE A 284 12.94 -13.60 -0.56
CA PHE A 284 12.30 -14.29 0.56
C PHE A 284 11.80 -15.68 0.17
N PHE A 285 11.49 -15.86 -1.13
CA PHE A 285 11.11 -17.14 -1.73
C PHE A 285 12.06 -17.52 -2.86
N GLU A 286 12.01 -18.81 -3.26
CA GLU A 286 12.72 -19.32 -4.43
C GLU A 286 11.75 -19.41 -5.61
N TYR A 287 12.22 -19.00 -6.80
CA TYR A 287 11.43 -18.93 -8.04
C TYR A 287 12.11 -19.74 -9.14
N GLY A 288 11.34 -20.50 -9.92
CA GLY A 288 11.83 -21.31 -11.04
C GLY A 288 11.33 -22.76 -11.01
N GLU A 289 12.00 -23.67 -11.73
CA GLU A 289 11.58 -25.07 -11.84
C GLU A 289 11.63 -25.85 -10.51
N ASN A 290 12.40 -25.38 -9.54
CA ASN A 290 12.49 -25.92 -8.18
C ASN A 290 11.72 -25.05 -7.16
N GLU A 291 10.67 -24.38 -7.58
CA GLU A 291 9.86 -23.53 -6.72
C GLU A 291 9.39 -24.32 -5.48
N VAL A 292 10.07 -24.10 -4.37
CA VAL A 292 9.60 -24.59 -3.07
C VAL A 292 8.46 -23.66 -2.67
N ASN A 293 7.24 -24.04 -3.06
CA ASN A 293 6.03 -23.41 -2.52
C ASN A 293 6.03 -23.65 -1.00
N SER A 294 6.62 -22.72 -0.25
CA SER A 294 6.52 -22.72 1.20
C SER A 294 5.06 -22.37 1.54
N SER A 295 4.22 -23.39 1.60
CA SER A 295 2.81 -23.21 2.00
C SER A 295 2.74 -22.82 3.47
N ALA A 296 1.83 -21.92 3.79
CA ALA A 296 1.59 -21.55 5.18
C ALA A 296 1.18 -22.74 6.03
N LYS A 297 1.71 -22.79 7.25
CA LYS A 297 1.37 -23.84 8.21
C LYS A 297 -0.07 -23.68 8.69
N ASN A 298 -0.78 -24.79 8.68
CA ASN A 298 -2.12 -24.89 9.28
C ASN A 298 -2.05 -25.78 10.51
N ALA A 299 -2.84 -25.47 11.52
CA ALA A 299 -3.04 -26.35 12.68
C ALA A 299 -3.62 -27.70 12.23
N LYS A 300 -3.20 -28.77 12.88
CA LYS A 300 -3.72 -30.12 12.62
C LYS A 300 -5.23 -30.18 12.87
N PRO A 301 -5.97 -31.03 12.17
CA PRO A 301 -7.40 -31.26 12.46
C PRO A 301 -7.61 -31.60 13.94
N THR A 302 -8.53 -30.91 14.57
CA THR A 302 -8.82 -31.02 15.99
C THR A 302 -10.32 -31.02 16.20
N PRO A 303 -10.87 -31.87 17.11
CA PRO A 303 -12.31 -31.90 17.41
C PRO A 303 -12.81 -30.53 17.90
N ALA A 304 -14.05 -30.19 17.50
CA ALA A 304 -14.73 -29.01 18.04
C ALA A 304 -15.02 -29.18 19.54
N PRO A 305 -15.07 -28.09 20.32
CA PRO A 305 -15.55 -28.13 21.71
C PRO A 305 -17.06 -28.41 21.74
N ASP A 306 -17.53 -28.98 22.86
CA ASP A 306 -18.96 -29.27 23.05
C ASP A 306 -19.81 -27.99 23.13
N SER A 307 -19.29 -26.92 23.67
CA SER A 307 -19.95 -25.60 23.74
C SER A 307 -18.94 -24.49 24.01
N VAL A 308 -19.34 -23.24 23.74
CA VAL A 308 -18.59 -22.04 24.12
C VAL A 308 -19.51 -20.98 24.74
N ILE A 309 -18.93 -20.09 25.52
CA ILE A 309 -19.64 -18.98 26.16
C ILE A 309 -19.12 -17.68 25.53
N LEU A 310 -20.01 -16.86 24.98
CA LEU A 310 -19.69 -15.48 24.57
C LEU A 310 -19.97 -14.54 25.73
N GLU A 311 -18.93 -13.94 26.28
CA GLU A 311 -19.02 -12.94 27.32
C GLU A 311 -18.94 -11.53 26.72
N GLY A 312 -19.93 -10.67 27.05
CA GLY A 312 -19.93 -9.30 26.54
C GLY A 312 -20.01 -9.21 25.04
N GLN A 313 -20.93 -9.93 24.43
CA GLN A 313 -21.08 -10.06 22.98
C GLN A 313 -20.97 -8.72 22.20
N GLY A 314 -21.47 -7.61 22.77
CA GLY A 314 -21.43 -6.30 22.11
C GLY A 314 -20.02 -5.74 21.87
N LYS A 315 -19.01 -6.26 22.54
CA LYS A 315 -17.61 -5.82 22.44
C LYS A 315 -16.77 -6.65 21.42
N LEU A 316 -17.30 -7.81 20.99
CA LEU A 316 -16.64 -8.60 19.93
C LEU A 316 -16.93 -8.04 18.54
N PRO A 317 -16.03 -8.20 17.58
CA PRO A 317 -16.31 -7.85 16.17
C PRO A 317 -17.60 -8.47 15.66
N LYS A 318 -18.46 -7.68 15.01
CA LYS A 318 -19.79 -8.14 14.55
C LYS A 318 -19.71 -9.37 13.63
N SER A 319 -18.72 -9.40 12.72
CA SER A 319 -18.49 -10.55 11.81
C SER A 319 -18.04 -11.80 12.57
N LEU A 320 -17.26 -11.67 13.67
CA LEU A 320 -16.90 -12.80 14.52
C LEU A 320 -18.12 -13.37 15.26
N GLN A 321 -18.97 -12.48 15.79
CA GLN A 321 -20.22 -12.92 16.43
C GLN A 321 -21.14 -13.67 15.46
N LYS A 322 -21.26 -13.17 14.22
CA LYS A 322 -22.06 -13.81 13.17
C LYS A 322 -21.49 -15.18 12.81
N LEU A 323 -20.17 -15.26 12.61
CA LEU A 323 -19.48 -16.51 12.34
C LEU A 323 -19.77 -17.57 13.42
N LEU A 324 -19.64 -17.22 14.70
CA LEU A 324 -19.87 -18.13 15.82
C LEU A 324 -21.33 -18.59 15.92
N LYS A 325 -22.28 -17.69 15.70
CA LYS A 325 -23.72 -18.02 15.72
C LYS A 325 -24.17 -18.89 14.53
N GLY A 326 -23.46 -18.82 13.43
CA GLY A 326 -23.73 -19.62 12.23
C GLY A 326 -23.18 -21.05 12.30
N GLY A 327 -22.39 -21.36 13.34
CA GLY A 327 -21.77 -22.67 13.51
C GLY A 327 -22.65 -23.71 14.20
N SER A 328 -22.15 -24.96 14.24
CA SER A 328 -22.81 -26.09 14.90
C SER A 328 -22.50 -26.20 16.38
N VAL A 329 -21.44 -25.51 16.88
CA VAL A 329 -21.08 -25.53 18.31
C VAL A 329 -22.06 -24.67 19.09
N PRO A 330 -22.71 -25.21 20.15
CA PRO A 330 -23.62 -24.45 20.98
C PRO A 330 -22.94 -23.23 21.61
N VAL A 331 -23.61 -22.09 21.51
CA VAL A 331 -23.12 -20.80 22.00
C VAL A 331 -24.06 -20.31 23.13
N GLN A 332 -23.51 -20.11 24.33
CA GLN A 332 -24.19 -19.45 25.43
C GLN A 332 -23.75 -17.99 25.50
N ASN A 333 -24.65 -17.07 25.89
CA ASN A 333 -24.34 -15.65 26.01
C ASN A 333 -24.39 -15.20 27.45
N ASN A 334 -23.30 -14.61 27.94
CA ASN A 334 -23.19 -14.03 29.26
C ASN A 334 -22.77 -12.55 29.16
N SER A 335 -22.98 -11.80 30.25
CA SER A 335 -22.36 -10.48 30.41
C SER A 335 -20.85 -10.63 30.57
N GLY A 336 -20.06 -9.64 30.10
CA GLY A 336 -18.60 -9.66 30.20
C GLY A 336 -17.92 -8.67 29.27
N ASP A 337 -16.64 -8.90 29.02
CA ASP A 337 -15.73 -7.93 28.36
C ASP A 337 -15.39 -8.21 26.89
N GLY A 338 -16.13 -9.06 26.22
CA GLY A 338 -15.89 -9.35 24.80
C GLY A 338 -14.97 -10.54 24.57
N ASN A 339 -15.24 -11.68 25.24
CA ASN A 339 -14.42 -12.88 25.22
C ASN A 339 -15.21 -14.08 24.68
N ILE A 340 -14.49 -15.08 24.15
CA ILE A 340 -15.01 -16.43 23.93
C ILE A 340 -14.39 -17.30 25.02
N ARG A 341 -15.20 -17.84 25.93
CA ARG A 341 -14.73 -18.65 27.04
C ARG A 341 -14.96 -20.14 26.79
N PHE A 342 -13.98 -20.94 27.12
CA PHE A 342 -14.09 -22.40 27.20
C PHE A 342 -14.36 -22.88 28.62
N SER A 343 -14.84 -24.11 28.79
CA SER A 343 -15.27 -24.68 30.05
C SER A 343 -14.19 -24.69 31.15
N GLU A 344 -12.94 -24.74 30.81
CA GLU A 344 -11.80 -24.82 31.73
C GLU A 344 -11.18 -23.44 32.07
N GLY A 345 -11.82 -22.35 31.68
CA GLY A 345 -11.45 -20.99 32.11
C GLY A 345 -10.59 -20.19 31.15
N THR A 346 -9.99 -20.82 30.14
CA THR A 346 -9.26 -20.09 29.09
C THR A 346 -10.20 -19.24 28.24
N ILE A 347 -9.77 -18.02 27.89
CA ILE A 347 -10.53 -17.10 27.07
C ILE A 347 -9.82 -16.78 25.75
N VAL A 348 -10.59 -16.70 24.66
CA VAL A 348 -10.11 -16.13 23.40
C VAL A 348 -10.57 -14.68 23.31
N VAL A 349 -9.63 -13.80 23.04
CA VAL A 349 -9.85 -12.34 23.04
C VAL A 349 -9.30 -11.70 21.77
N PRO A 350 -9.94 -10.67 21.20
CA PRO A 350 -9.35 -9.90 20.10
C PRO A 350 -8.00 -9.30 20.49
N SER A 351 -7.04 -9.31 19.59
CA SER A 351 -5.74 -8.65 19.78
C SER A 351 -5.92 -7.15 20.02
N ASN A 352 -5.18 -6.60 20.97
CA ASN A 352 -5.17 -5.18 21.31
C ASN A 352 -3.76 -4.56 21.39
N GLY A 353 -2.78 -5.19 20.77
CA GLY A 353 -1.40 -4.71 20.80
C GLY A 353 -0.51 -5.36 21.86
N LYS A 354 -1.07 -5.93 22.93
CA LYS A 354 -0.32 -6.70 23.94
C LYS A 354 -0.11 -8.14 23.48
N SER A 355 0.87 -8.80 24.09
CA SER A 355 0.99 -10.27 23.99
C SER A 355 -0.10 -10.97 24.81
N SER A 356 -0.40 -12.21 24.45
CA SER A 356 -1.34 -13.05 25.20
C SER A 356 -0.86 -13.34 26.61
N THR A 357 0.44 -13.53 26.81
CA THR A 357 1.08 -13.76 28.10
C THR A 357 0.94 -12.54 29.02
N GLU A 358 1.16 -11.33 28.49
CA GLU A 358 0.95 -10.09 29.24
C GLU A 358 -0.53 -9.95 29.68
N ARG A 359 -1.46 -10.17 28.74
CA ARG A 359 -2.90 -10.13 29.04
C ARG A 359 -3.32 -11.19 30.05
N SER A 360 -2.76 -12.39 29.94
CA SER A 360 -3.00 -13.48 30.89
C SER A 360 -2.60 -13.08 32.32
N SER A 361 -1.45 -12.45 32.48
CA SER A 361 -0.97 -11.94 33.77
C SER A 361 -1.87 -10.83 34.33
N GLU A 362 -2.37 -9.93 33.48
CA GLU A 362 -3.26 -8.84 33.90
C GLU A 362 -4.67 -9.32 34.31
N ILE A 363 -5.20 -10.28 33.56
CA ILE A 363 -6.57 -10.79 33.78
C ILE A 363 -6.60 -11.89 34.85
N GLY A 364 -5.46 -12.56 35.10
CA GLY A 364 -5.37 -13.69 35.99
C GLY A 364 -6.01 -14.97 35.43
N GLN A 365 -6.10 -15.09 34.11
CA GLN A 365 -6.66 -16.24 33.41
C GLN A 365 -5.85 -16.56 32.17
N SER A 366 -5.86 -17.80 31.72
CA SER A 366 -5.21 -18.17 30.45
C SER A 366 -5.88 -17.49 29.26
N VAL A 367 -5.07 -16.87 28.39
CA VAL A 367 -5.52 -16.08 27.25
C VAL A 367 -4.99 -16.68 25.96
N ILE A 368 -5.83 -16.69 24.94
CA ILE A 368 -5.47 -16.89 23.53
C ILE A 368 -5.91 -15.64 22.79
N SER A 369 -4.99 -14.90 22.18
CA SER A 369 -5.35 -13.78 21.31
C SER A 369 -5.78 -14.27 19.93
N ILE A 370 -6.84 -13.65 19.38
CA ILE A 370 -7.25 -13.81 17.98
C ILE A 370 -6.90 -12.55 17.21
N ASP A 371 -6.23 -12.72 16.05
CA ASP A 371 -5.82 -11.58 15.22
C ASP A 371 -7.01 -10.94 14.52
N LEU A 372 -6.83 -9.69 14.10
CA LEU A 372 -7.79 -8.94 13.30
C LEU A 372 -8.03 -9.64 11.96
N CYS A 373 -9.29 -9.69 11.54
CA CYS A 373 -9.67 -10.02 10.16
C CYS A 373 -10.44 -8.85 9.55
N LEU A 374 -10.28 -8.66 8.25
CA LEU A 374 -11.09 -7.72 7.49
C LEU A 374 -12.58 -8.02 7.68
N ASP A 375 -12.93 -9.30 7.60
CA ASP A 375 -14.25 -9.83 7.93
C ASP A 375 -14.12 -11.31 8.32
N PHE A 376 -14.47 -11.66 9.56
CA PHE A 376 -14.35 -13.04 10.07
C PHE A 376 -15.28 -14.02 9.34
N GLU A 377 -16.42 -13.56 8.84
CA GLU A 377 -17.38 -14.40 8.12
C GLU A 377 -16.82 -14.86 6.77
N TYR A 378 -16.17 -13.94 6.04
CA TYR A 378 -15.64 -14.19 4.70
C TYR A 378 -14.17 -14.61 4.67
N SER A 379 -13.38 -14.30 5.69
CA SER A 379 -11.98 -14.73 5.78
C SER A 379 -11.86 -16.25 5.74
N SER A 380 -10.89 -16.77 4.98
CA SER A 380 -10.65 -18.21 4.89
C SER A 380 -9.82 -18.75 6.06
N ARG A 381 -9.23 -17.86 6.88
CA ARG A 381 -8.30 -18.18 7.96
C ARG A 381 -8.62 -17.41 9.22
N VAL A 382 -8.23 -17.98 10.36
CA VAL A 382 -8.16 -17.34 11.67
C VAL A 382 -6.77 -17.58 12.24
N VAL A 383 -6.26 -16.61 12.99
CA VAL A 383 -4.93 -16.68 13.62
C VAL A 383 -5.08 -16.62 15.13
N LEU A 384 -4.45 -17.56 15.81
CA LEU A 384 -4.44 -17.67 17.26
C LEU A 384 -3.01 -17.58 17.80
N ALA A 385 -2.83 -16.85 18.87
CA ALA A 385 -1.58 -16.78 19.62
C ALA A 385 -1.89 -17.12 21.10
N PRO A 386 -1.48 -18.30 21.60
CA PRO A 386 -1.70 -18.66 23.00
C PRO A 386 -0.68 -17.97 23.90
N ALA A 387 -1.08 -17.63 25.13
CA ALA A 387 -0.15 -17.27 26.19
C ALA A 387 0.81 -18.43 26.49
N GLN A 388 1.99 -18.12 27.04
CA GLN A 388 3.02 -19.14 27.30
C GLN A 388 2.54 -20.26 28.21
N GLU A 389 1.68 -19.97 29.17
CA GLU A 389 1.10 -20.90 30.15
C GLU A 389 -0.23 -21.51 29.70
N CYS A 390 -0.67 -21.24 28.46
CA CYS A 390 -1.94 -21.77 27.96
C CYS A 390 -1.91 -23.29 27.86
N PRO A 391 -2.86 -24.02 28.46
CA PRO A 391 -2.91 -25.47 28.35
C PRO A 391 -3.12 -25.92 26.92
N ASP A 392 -2.38 -26.94 26.48
CA ASP A 392 -2.51 -27.51 25.13
C ASP A 392 -3.96 -27.91 24.78
N LYS A 393 -4.69 -28.45 25.75
CA LYS A 393 -6.09 -28.84 25.55
C LYS A 393 -6.99 -27.65 25.19
N ASP A 394 -6.77 -26.50 25.83
CA ASP A 394 -7.56 -25.30 25.60
C ASP A 394 -7.24 -24.69 24.24
N LEU A 395 -5.96 -24.68 23.88
CA LEU A 395 -5.56 -24.30 22.52
C LEU A 395 -6.19 -25.22 21.46
N GLN A 396 -6.22 -26.53 21.71
CA GLN A 396 -6.89 -27.49 20.81
C GLN A 396 -8.39 -27.19 20.70
N GLN A 397 -9.08 -26.85 21.78
CA GLN A 397 -10.49 -26.47 21.75
C GLN A 397 -10.70 -25.20 20.89
N ALA A 398 -9.84 -24.19 21.04
CA ALA A 398 -9.90 -22.99 20.23
C ALA A 398 -9.66 -23.29 18.74
N VAL A 399 -8.67 -24.11 18.43
CA VAL A 399 -8.40 -24.56 17.04
C VAL A 399 -9.61 -25.32 16.48
N GLY A 400 -10.14 -26.29 17.22
CA GLY A 400 -11.29 -27.10 16.80
C GLY A 400 -12.56 -26.27 16.59
N LEU A 401 -12.80 -25.25 17.42
CA LEU A 401 -13.90 -24.31 17.26
C LEU A 401 -13.85 -23.65 15.87
N PHE A 402 -12.75 -23.01 15.52
CA PHE A 402 -12.66 -22.29 14.24
C PHE A 402 -12.58 -23.22 13.02
N GLN A 403 -11.98 -24.41 13.18
CA GLN A 403 -11.99 -25.43 12.12
C GLN A 403 -13.42 -25.95 11.85
N SER A 404 -14.24 -26.12 12.89
CA SER A 404 -15.66 -26.52 12.73
C SER A 404 -16.51 -25.47 11.99
N LEU A 405 -16.05 -24.21 12.01
CA LEU A 405 -16.61 -23.09 11.26
C LEU A 405 -16.05 -22.97 9.83
N GLY A 406 -15.30 -23.97 9.36
CA GLY A 406 -14.73 -24.02 8.01
C GLY A 406 -13.48 -23.16 7.82
N LYS A 407 -12.84 -22.67 8.91
CA LYS A 407 -11.65 -21.83 8.82
C LYS A 407 -10.37 -22.65 8.84
N LYS A 408 -9.37 -22.26 8.03
CA LYS A 408 -7.99 -22.62 8.28
C LYS A 408 -7.56 -21.93 9.57
N VAL A 409 -6.78 -22.60 10.41
CA VAL A 409 -6.28 -22.01 11.65
C VAL A 409 -4.76 -21.99 11.62
N SER A 410 -4.17 -20.83 11.78
CA SER A 410 -2.74 -20.65 12.07
C SER A 410 -2.56 -20.41 13.55
N VAL A 411 -1.70 -21.21 14.17
CA VAL A 411 -1.21 -20.94 15.54
C VAL A 411 0.18 -20.35 15.40
N ILE A 412 0.34 -19.13 15.89
CA ILE A 412 1.62 -18.41 15.87
C ILE A 412 2.17 -18.28 17.30
N LYS A 413 3.44 -17.93 17.42
CA LYS A 413 4.03 -17.55 18.70
C LYS A 413 3.33 -16.31 19.25
N ASP A 414 3.38 -16.16 20.57
CA ASP A 414 2.83 -15.01 21.28
C ASP A 414 3.69 -13.76 21.00
N ILE A 415 3.28 -12.98 20.02
CA ILE A 415 3.92 -11.72 19.64
C ILE A 415 2.95 -10.54 19.84
N PRO A 416 3.42 -9.43 20.39
CA PRO A 416 2.57 -8.25 20.61
C PRO A 416 1.94 -7.74 19.32
N GLY A 417 0.63 -7.52 19.35
CA GLY A 417 -0.13 -7.01 18.21
C GLY A 417 -0.33 -7.99 17.05
N MET A 418 0.21 -9.21 17.17
CA MET A 418 0.08 -10.24 16.12
C MET A 418 0.50 -9.73 14.73
N VAL A 419 -0.21 -10.08 13.64
CA VAL A 419 0.20 -9.73 12.26
C VAL A 419 -0.69 -8.65 11.68
N VAL A 420 -1.99 -8.93 11.53
CA VAL A 420 -2.93 -8.01 10.88
C VAL A 420 -3.22 -6.82 11.78
N THR A 421 -3.48 -7.04 13.07
CA THR A 421 -3.72 -5.98 14.06
C THR A 421 -2.59 -4.96 14.06
N ARG A 422 -1.34 -5.42 14.18
CA ARG A 422 -0.16 -4.56 14.25
C ARG A 422 0.05 -3.80 12.94
N THR A 423 -0.06 -4.48 11.80
CA THR A 423 0.11 -3.85 10.49
C THR A 423 -0.97 -2.81 10.20
N VAL A 424 -2.23 -3.14 10.43
CA VAL A 424 -3.36 -2.23 10.15
C VAL A 424 -3.33 -1.02 11.09
N ALA A 425 -3.01 -1.21 12.38
CA ALA A 425 -2.85 -0.10 13.31
C ALA A 425 -1.77 0.88 12.85
N MET A 426 -0.64 0.38 12.36
CA MET A 426 0.45 1.22 11.87
C MET A 426 0.15 1.87 10.52
N LEU A 427 -0.58 1.19 9.62
CA LEU A 427 -1.07 1.81 8.37
C LEU A 427 -2.03 2.96 8.67
N ALA A 428 -2.95 2.78 9.62
CA ALA A 428 -3.87 3.81 10.06
C ALA A 428 -3.13 4.99 10.70
N ASN A 429 -2.13 4.70 11.55
CA ASN A 429 -1.31 5.71 12.21
C ASN A 429 -0.53 6.56 11.20
N GLU A 430 0.13 5.94 10.22
CA GLU A 430 0.87 6.69 9.21
C GLU A 430 -0.05 7.49 8.28
N SER A 431 -1.22 6.94 7.96
CA SER A 431 -2.26 7.64 7.19
C SER A 431 -2.79 8.87 7.94
N SER A 432 -3.01 8.73 9.25
CA SER A 432 -3.51 9.84 10.07
C SER A 432 -2.49 10.97 10.23
N LEU A 433 -1.20 10.65 10.25
CA LEU A 433 -0.12 11.66 10.24
C LEU A 433 -0.10 12.47 8.94
N LEU A 434 -0.36 11.85 7.79
CA LEU A 434 -0.51 12.60 6.53
C LEU A 434 -1.66 13.60 6.58
N VAL A 435 -2.78 13.22 7.22
CA VAL A 435 -3.92 14.12 7.40
C VAL A 435 -3.59 15.23 8.40
N GLU A 436 -2.96 14.90 9.53
CA GLU A 436 -2.53 15.84 10.56
C GLU A 436 -1.53 16.87 10.00
N GLU A 437 -0.60 16.42 9.15
CA GLU A 437 0.37 17.26 8.47
C GLU A 437 -0.21 18.01 7.24
N GLU A 438 -1.49 17.89 6.95
CA GLU A 438 -2.16 18.48 5.78
C GLU A 438 -1.51 18.10 4.44
N VAL A 439 -0.95 16.89 4.35
CA VAL A 439 -0.37 16.37 3.09
C VAL A 439 -1.47 15.96 2.12
N ALA A 440 -2.52 15.31 2.64
CA ALA A 440 -3.72 14.94 1.90
C ALA A 440 -4.92 14.83 2.86
N ASP A 441 -6.14 14.84 2.34
CA ASP A 441 -7.34 14.59 3.13
C ASP A 441 -7.59 13.07 3.32
N VAL A 442 -8.50 12.73 4.23
CA VAL A 442 -8.87 11.34 4.55
C VAL A 442 -9.27 10.54 3.31
N ALA A 443 -10.14 11.14 2.48
CA ALA A 443 -10.65 10.47 1.28
C ALA A 443 -9.54 10.23 0.24
N GLY A 444 -8.64 11.19 0.08
CA GLY A 444 -7.47 11.11 -0.81
C GLY A 444 -6.48 10.02 -0.37
N VAL A 445 -6.16 9.95 0.94
CA VAL A 445 -5.28 8.91 1.48
C VAL A 445 -5.88 7.53 1.24
N ASP A 446 -7.14 7.31 1.59
CA ASP A 446 -7.80 6.03 1.44
C ASP A 446 -7.95 5.63 -0.05
N LEU A 447 -8.29 6.58 -0.92
CA LEU A 447 -8.36 6.35 -2.36
C LEU A 447 -6.98 5.98 -2.93
N ALA A 448 -5.92 6.68 -2.51
CA ALA A 448 -4.56 6.42 -2.96
C ALA A 448 -4.11 5.00 -2.62
N MET A 449 -4.37 4.53 -1.40
CA MET A 449 -3.98 3.18 -0.99
C MET A 449 -4.80 2.10 -1.69
N ARG A 450 -6.11 2.31 -1.91
CA ARG A 450 -6.94 1.37 -2.67
C ARG A 450 -6.56 1.31 -4.16
N LYS A 451 -6.26 2.45 -4.80
CA LYS A 451 -6.03 2.54 -6.25
C LYS A 451 -4.56 2.43 -6.65
N GLY A 452 -3.64 2.77 -5.74
CA GLY A 452 -2.19 2.73 -5.97
C GLY A 452 -1.53 1.41 -5.61
N VAL A 453 -1.98 0.74 -4.55
CA VAL A 453 -1.40 -0.53 -4.07
C VAL A 453 -2.41 -1.65 -3.85
N ASN A 454 -3.65 -1.46 -4.32
CA ASN A 454 -4.73 -2.44 -4.27
C ASN A 454 -5.05 -2.95 -2.85
N TYR A 455 -5.01 -2.08 -1.87
CA TYR A 455 -5.47 -2.43 -0.53
C TYR A 455 -6.97 -2.73 -0.52
N PRO A 456 -7.44 -3.67 0.31
CA PRO A 456 -8.85 -4.07 0.35
C PRO A 456 -9.75 -2.94 0.84
N LEU A 457 -9.27 -2.14 1.79
CA LEU A 457 -9.87 -0.91 2.30
C LEU A 457 -8.81 0.20 2.37
N GLY A 458 -9.26 1.45 2.42
CA GLY A 458 -8.42 2.56 2.85
C GLY A 458 -8.00 2.35 4.32
N PRO A 459 -6.77 2.71 4.72
CA PRO A 459 -6.32 2.50 6.09
C PRO A 459 -7.17 3.22 7.14
N LEU A 460 -7.65 4.42 6.84
CA LEU A 460 -8.51 5.18 7.75
C LEU A 460 -9.96 4.66 7.73
N GLU A 461 -10.46 4.23 6.58
CA GLU A 461 -11.74 3.51 6.46
C GLU A 461 -11.72 2.22 7.29
N TRP A 462 -10.62 1.46 7.27
CA TRP A 462 -10.49 0.26 8.08
C TRP A 462 -10.42 0.58 9.57
N ALA A 463 -9.65 1.60 9.95
CA ALA A 463 -9.58 2.06 11.33
C ALA A 463 -10.94 2.47 11.89
N GLU A 464 -11.77 3.15 11.09
CA GLU A 464 -13.13 3.50 11.46
C GLU A 464 -14.02 2.25 11.67
N GLN A 465 -13.94 1.26 10.77
CA GLN A 465 -14.69 0.00 10.90
C GLN A 465 -14.24 -0.85 12.09
N TRP A 466 -12.95 -0.86 12.39
CA TRP A 466 -12.39 -1.56 13.54
C TRP A 466 -12.70 -0.84 14.85
N GLY A 467 -12.84 0.48 14.80
CA GLY A 467 -13.04 1.39 15.93
C GLY A 467 -11.78 2.15 16.29
N TRP A 468 -11.86 3.48 16.27
CA TRP A 468 -10.73 4.38 16.55
C TRP A 468 -10.07 4.12 17.90
N HIS A 469 -10.89 3.80 18.94
CA HIS A 469 -10.41 3.45 20.26
C HIS A 469 -9.54 2.18 20.24
N SER A 470 -9.95 1.13 19.53
CA SER A 470 -9.19 -0.11 19.40
C SER A 470 -7.86 0.08 18.69
N VAL A 471 -7.82 0.97 17.67
CA VAL A 471 -6.57 1.34 16.97
C VAL A 471 -5.61 2.04 17.92
N VAL A 472 -6.10 3.05 18.65
CA VAL A 472 -5.30 3.83 19.63
C VAL A 472 -4.79 2.93 20.75
N GLU A 473 -5.66 2.11 21.35
CA GLU A 473 -5.27 1.13 22.38
C GLU A 473 -4.17 0.20 21.87
N SER A 474 -4.30 -0.32 20.65
CA SER A 474 -3.29 -1.21 20.06
C SER A 474 -1.94 -0.51 19.87
N LEU A 475 -1.94 0.72 19.40
CA LEU A 475 -0.71 1.52 19.23
C LEU A 475 -0.07 1.88 20.56
N GLU A 476 -0.85 2.26 21.58
CA GLU A 476 -0.35 2.61 22.90
C GLU A 476 0.25 1.39 23.62
N ASN A 477 -0.34 0.23 23.45
CA ASN A 477 0.21 -1.02 23.96
C ASN A 477 1.52 -1.39 23.23
N LEU A 478 1.58 -1.28 21.91
CA LEU A 478 2.80 -1.48 21.13
C LEU A 478 3.89 -0.46 21.47
N ALA A 479 3.51 0.76 21.84
CA ALA A 479 4.45 1.81 22.27
C ALA A 479 5.20 1.44 23.57
N GLN A 480 4.71 0.50 24.38
CA GLN A 480 5.47 -0.02 25.52
C GLN A 480 6.73 -0.78 25.09
N ILE A 481 6.74 -1.32 23.86
CA ILE A 481 7.90 -2.03 23.29
C ILE A 481 8.87 -1.05 22.63
N ASN A 482 8.32 -0.11 21.85
CA ASN A 482 9.10 0.92 21.16
C ASN A 482 8.27 2.20 21.03
N ALA A 483 8.42 3.09 22.01
CA ALA A 483 7.64 4.32 22.13
C ALA A 483 7.72 5.22 20.89
N GLU A 484 8.92 5.37 20.31
CA GLU A 484 9.12 6.22 19.15
C GLU A 484 8.49 5.62 17.88
N ARG A 485 8.65 4.31 17.66
CA ARG A 485 8.10 3.61 16.48
C ARG A 485 6.57 3.67 16.44
N TYR A 486 5.93 3.39 17.58
CA TYR A 486 4.46 3.25 17.68
C TYR A 486 3.76 4.50 18.24
N LYS A 487 4.46 5.63 18.29
CA LYS A 487 3.86 6.89 18.76
C LYS A 487 2.58 7.19 17.96
N THR A 488 1.47 7.24 18.67
CA THR A 488 0.14 7.50 18.11
C THR A 488 0.00 8.98 17.72
N SER A 489 -0.58 9.25 16.54
CA SER A 489 -0.89 10.61 16.11
C SER A 489 -1.96 11.28 16.99
N GLU A 490 -1.91 12.59 17.12
CA GLU A 490 -2.92 13.34 17.85
C GLU A 490 -4.28 13.33 17.12
N TRP A 491 -4.25 13.22 15.80
CA TRP A 491 -5.46 13.08 15.00
C TRP A 491 -6.25 11.80 15.36
N LEU A 492 -5.57 10.64 15.48
CA LEU A 492 -6.21 9.39 15.91
C LEU A 492 -6.74 9.48 17.34
N ARG A 493 -5.96 10.04 18.28
CA ARG A 493 -6.38 10.25 19.67
C ARG A 493 -7.65 11.10 19.75
N THR A 494 -7.70 12.17 18.97
CA THR A 494 -8.88 13.05 18.90
C THR A 494 -10.11 12.28 18.41
N ARG A 495 -9.95 11.47 17.36
CA ARG A 495 -11.05 10.64 16.83
C ARG A 495 -11.53 9.60 17.83
N ALA A 496 -10.64 8.92 18.54
CA ALA A 496 -10.98 7.95 19.57
C ALA A 496 -11.73 8.57 20.76
N ASN A 497 -11.46 9.84 21.09
CA ASN A 497 -12.16 10.53 22.19
C ASN A 497 -13.55 11.06 21.82
N ILE A 498 -13.86 11.20 20.53
CA ILE A 498 -15.15 11.71 20.03
C ILE A 498 -16.11 10.56 19.70
N SER A 499 -15.59 9.38 19.39
CA SER A 499 -16.35 8.18 19.03
C SER A 499 -16.75 7.34 20.25
#